data_a95835bec1ec8efc8ab6033afe860c2b
#
_entry.id   a95835bec1ec8efc8ab6033afe860c2b
#
_cell.length_a   1.000
_cell.length_b   1.000
_cell.length_c   1.000
_cell.angle_alpha   90.00
_cell.angle_beta   90.00
_cell.angle_gamma   90.00
#
_symmetry.space_group_name_H-M   'P 1'
#
loop_
_entity.id
_entity.type
_entity.pdbx_description
1 polymer ?
#
loop_
_entity_poly.entity_id
_entity_poly.type
_entity_poly.pdbx_seq_one_letter_code
_entity_poly.pdbx_strand_id
1 'polypeptide(L)'
;ASPMDNLIIKYYPKKMQVGADIFYYETPADIVANNPIANGNLTAYPSGGSQTIYIKIFNTVSGNFCDTVYPFDLIVTNAAVANPPSPIAICETQGNTNYTFTNTTTNEVLNGLSNSNYTVTYYNSVSDATTGNNPIASISIPNGTTTVTVGIRIQDNSNPNCFDVTSVSITVNPLPIVDDIPNPVECSQFSLPFIVNGTYYLLPGGSTTPGQIQFNIGDILVDGGIYYIFAGPDANGCTNESSFNLTLIDEYVPRLDHCGRFVVPSPPQGIGNFYTQPGGPSGTGVVVPVGTEYLNTTATSFTETLYYYAEINGV
;
A
#
# COMPACT_ATOMS: atom_id res chain seq x y z
N ALA A 1 -7.75 24.59 23.21
CA ALA A 1 -6.89 25.75 23.50
C ALA A 1 -5.46 25.22 23.56
N SER A 2 -4.63 25.67 22.64
CA SER A 2 -3.21 25.30 22.58
C SER A 2 -2.48 25.81 23.82
N PRO A 3 -1.52 25.06 24.41
CA PRO A 3 -0.77 25.51 25.58
C PRO A 3 0.17 26.70 25.34
N MET A 4 0.10 27.35 24.18
CA MET A 4 0.99 28.47 23.82
C MET A 4 0.39 29.86 24.05
N ASP A 5 -0.75 29.98 24.72
CA ASP A 5 -1.39 31.29 24.96
C ASP A 5 -0.73 32.13 26.06
N ASN A 6 0.33 31.62 26.70
CA ASN A 6 0.99 32.29 27.82
C ASN A 6 2.49 32.43 27.57
N LEU A 7 2.90 33.59 27.07
CA LEU A 7 4.31 33.91 26.91
C LEU A 7 4.92 34.44 28.22
N ILE A 8 6.07 33.88 28.63
CA ILE A 8 6.82 34.37 29.76
C ILE A 8 7.74 35.48 29.31
N ILE A 9 7.48 36.73 29.69
CA ILE A 9 8.39 37.84 29.44
C ILE A 9 9.45 37.87 30.55
N LYS A 10 10.63 37.34 30.27
CA LYS A 10 11.80 37.46 31.15
C LYS A 10 12.97 37.99 30.33
N TYR A 11 13.29 39.24 30.55
CA TYR A 11 14.55 39.82 30.06
C TYR A 11 15.58 39.76 31.19
N TYR A 12 16.69 39.07 30.96
CA TYR A 12 17.84 39.07 31.87
C TYR A 12 18.94 39.97 31.27
N PRO A 13 19.07 41.23 31.71
CA PRO A 13 20.20 42.04 31.31
C PRO A 13 21.50 41.38 31.78
N LYS A 14 22.57 41.48 30.97
CA LYS A 14 23.87 40.81 31.15
C LYS A 14 24.56 41.07 32.47
N LYS A 15 24.08 42.04 33.27
CA LYS A 15 24.44 42.33 34.65
C LYS A 15 23.22 42.99 35.35
N MET A 16 22.50 42.25 36.15
CA MET A 16 21.69 42.89 37.20
C MET A 16 22.65 43.46 38.23
N GLN A 17 22.78 44.78 38.26
CA GLN A 17 23.41 45.44 39.39
C GLN A 17 22.44 45.45 40.59
N VAL A 18 22.97 45.21 41.78
CA VAL A 18 22.23 45.39 43.01
C VAL A 18 21.70 46.82 43.03
N GLY A 19 20.38 47.00 43.17
CA GLY A 19 19.75 48.33 43.22
C GLY A 19 19.03 48.74 41.92
N ALA A 20 18.61 47.82 41.06
CA ALA A 20 17.82 48.13 39.86
C ALA A 20 16.57 47.21 39.77
N ASP A 21 15.41 47.83 39.54
CA ASP A 21 14.16 47.15 39.20
C ASP A 21 13.84 47.37 37.74
N ILE A 22 13.24 46.37 37.08
CA ILE A 22 12.85 46.37 35.68
C ILE A 22 11.34 46.44 35.54
N PHE A 23 10.89 47.43 34.78
CA PHE A 23 9.49 47.62 34.47
C PHE A 23 9.24 47.44 32.99
N TYR A 24 8.15 46.76 32.60
CA TYR A 24 7.73 46.49 31.27
C TYR A 24 6.45 47.27 30.95
N TYR A 25 6.35 47.80 29.73
CA TYR A 25 5.24 48.62 29.30
C TYR A 25 4.77 48.17 27.88
N GLU A 26 3.46 48.21 27.66
CA GLU A 26 2.89 47.82 26.35
C GLU A 26 3.03 48.91 25.32
N THR A 27 2.95 50.18 25.73
CA THR A 27 3.01 51.32 24.80
C THR A 27 3.92 52.45 25.36
N PRO A 28 4.40 53.35 24.47
CA PRO A 28 5.07 54.57 24.92
C PRO A 28 4.19 55.45 25.84
N ALA A 29 2.87 55.46 25.66
CA ALA A 29 1.93 56.18 26.50
C ALA A 29 1.90 55.61 27.93
N ASP A 30 2.00 54.31 28.09
CA ASP A 30 2.05 53.65 29.43
C ASP A 30 3.36 54.03 30.15
N ILE A 31 4.44 54.25 29.42
CA ILE A 31 5.68 54.75 30.04
C ILE A 31 5.49 56.14 30.63
N VAL A 32 4.80 57.03 29.88
CA VAL A 32 4.54 58.41 30.33
C VAL A 32 3.56 58.40 31.50
N ALA A 33 2.53 57.52 31.47
CA ALA A 33 1.55 57.37 32.51
C ALA A 33 2.09 56.61 33.74
N ASN A 34 3.30 56.05 33.67
CA ASN A 34 3.88 55.14 34.66
C ASN A 34 2.94 53.96 34.99
N ASN A 35 2.36 53.35 33.99
CA ASN A 35 1.45 52.21 34.05
C ASN A 35 2.13 50.92 33.53
N PRO A 36 3.00 50.27 34.33
CA PRO A 36 3.70 49.06 33.87
C PRO A 36 2.81 47.86 33.82
N ILE A 37 3.15 46.90 33.00
CA ILE A 37 2.56 45.57 33.01
C ILE A 37 2.70 44.96 34.39
N ALA A 38 1.56 44.51 34.97
CA ALA A 38 1.53 43.95 36.33
C ALA A 38 2.42 42.69 36.42
N ASN A 39 3.16 42.55 37.53
CA ASN A 39 4.09 41.42 37.72
C ASN A 39 3.44 40.03 37.56
N GLY A 40 2.16 39.89 37.91
CA GLY A 40 1.42 38.65 37.70
C GLY A 40 1.23 38.29 36.24
N ASN A 41 1.19 39.28 35.35
CA ASN A 41 1.04 39.08 33.89
C ASN A 41 2.40 38.82 33.19
N LEU A 42 3.54 39.09 33.84
CA LEU A 42 4.85 38.84 33.26
C LEU A 42 5.20 37.36 33.15
N THR A 43 4.55 36.50 33.89
CA THR A 43 4.74 35.04 33.84
C THR A 43 3.80 34.35 32.87
N ALA A 44 2.73 35.03 32.45
CA ALA A 44 1.72 34.54 31.53
C ALA A 44 1.10 35.73 30.77
N TYR A 45 1.90 36.39 29.93
CA TYR A 45 1.48 37.58 29.21
C TYR A 45 0.48 37.23 28.09
N PRO A 46 -0.78 37.72 28.14
CA PRO A 46 -1.77 37.45 27.10
C PRO A 46 -1.50 38.35 25.87
N SER A 47 -0.62 37.94 24.98
CA SER A 47 -0.37 38.68 23.77
C SER A 47 -1.48 38.44 22.75
N GLY A 48 -2.14 39.51 22.29
CA GLY A 48 -3.12 39.48 21.21
C GLY A 48 -2.53 39.38 19.80
N GLY A 49 -1.20 39.34 19.68
CA GLY A 49 -0.43 39.33 18.43
C GLY A 49 0.98 39.85 18.63
N SER A 50 1.70 40.05 17.52
CA SER A 50 3.05 40.64 17.53
C SER A 50 2.96 42.10 17.95
N GLN A 51 3.82 42.51 18.88
CA GLN A 51 3.88 43.87 19.40
C GLN A 51 5.26 44.21 19.97
N THR A 52 5.56 45.49 20.10
CA THR A 52 6.78 45.96 20.77
C THR A 52 6.49 46.19 22.24
N ILE A 53 7.28 45.60 23.12
CA ILE A 53 7.28 45.82 24.56
C ILE A 53 8.45 46.76 24.89
N TYR A 54 8.21 47.66 25.80
CA TYR A 54 9.20 48.66 26.25
C TYR A 54 9.67 48.37 27.67
N ILE A 55 11.00 48.45 27.86
CA ILE A 55 11.64 48.22 29.17
C ILE A 55 12.18 49.52 29.68
N LYS A 56 11.91 49.81 30.97
CA LYS A 56 12.50 50.90 31.70
C LYS A 56 13.12 50.37 33.00
N ILE A 57 14.30 50.89 33.30
CA ILE A 57 15.05 50.49 34.50
C ILE A 57 14.85 51.56 35.59
N PHE A 58 14.45 51.13 36.75
CA PHE A 58 14.33 51.97 37.94
C PHE A 58 15.56 51.75 38.81
N ASN A 59 16.27 52.82 39.15
CA ASN A 59 17.40 52.79 40.06
C ASN A 59 16.87 52.94 41.51
N THR A 60 16.89 51.86 42.25
CA THR A 60 16.36 51.82 43.62
C THR A 60 17.21 52.61 44.64
N VAL A 61 18.46 52.92 44.29
CA VAL A 61 19.35 53.69 45.13
C VAL A 61 19.10 55.21 44.99
N SER A 62 18.89 55.66 43.76
CA SER A 62 18.56 57.07 43.50
C SER A 62 17.07 57.40 43.56
N GLY A 63 16.21 56.39 43.54
CA GLY A 63 14.76 56.52 43.52
C GLY A 63 14.19 57.04 42.20
N ASN A 64 14.98 56.98 41.07
CA ASN A 64 14.57 57.49 39.79
C ASN A 64 14.68 56.46 38.66
N PHE A 65 13.83 56.59 37.63
CA PHE A 65 13.99 55.82 36.41
C PHE A 65 15.22 56.31 35.61
N CYS A 66 15.93 55.37 34.96
CA CYS A 66 16.89 55.71 33.95
C CYS A 66 16.16 56.28 32.71
N ASP A 67 16.76 57.29 32.05
CA ASP A 67 16.13 57.96 30.91
C ASP A 67 15.99 57.09 29.68
N THR A 68 16.81 56.01 29.57
CA THR A 68 16.82 55.14 28.42
C THR A 68 15.66 54.12 28.48
N VAL A 69 14.90 54.04 27.41
CA VAL A 69 13.86 53.04 27.15
C VAL A 69 14.42 52.04 26.15
N TYR A 70 14.29 50.76 26.45
CA TYR A 70 14.75 49.67 25.60
C TYR A 70 13.53 48.96 24.99
N PRO A 71 13.24 49.16 23.67
CA PRO A 71 12.21 48.39 23.00
C PRO A 71 12.70 46.98 22.65
N PHE A 72 11.83 45.99 22.72
CA PHE A 72 12.02 44.69 22.09
C PHE A 72 10.74 44.24 21.44
N ASP A 73 10.87 43.56 20.32
CA ASP A 73 9.72 43.05 19.58
C ASP A 73 9.31 41.65 20.09
N LEU A 74 8.06 41.53 20.46
CA LEU A 74 7.41 40.29 20.75
C LEU A 74 6.76 39.83 19.43
N ILE A 75 7.32 38.79 18.83
CA ILE A 75 6.81 38.23 17.58
C ILE A 75 5.96 37.01 17.92
N VAL A 76 4.65 37.10 17.70
CA VAL A 76 3.72 35.99 17.80
C VAL A 76 3.38 35.54 16.38
N THR A 77 3.83 34.38 16.01
CA THR A 77 3.47 33.74 14.74
C THR A 77 2.25 32.88 14.94
N ASN A 78 1.44 32.71 13.89
CA ASN A 78 0.36 31.75 13.94
C ASN A 78 0.92 30.37 14.25
N ALA A 79 0.29 29.66 15.18
CA ALA A 79 0.68 28.30 15.49
C ALA A 79 0.52 27.42 14.25
N ALA A 80 1.51 26.60 13.96
CA ALA A 80 1.33 25.50 13.04
C ALA A 80 0.27 24.58 13.66
N VAL A 81 -0.72 24.17 12.88
CA VAL A 81 -1.78 23.23 13.33
C VAL A 81 -1.70 21.99 12.47
N ALA A 82 -1.39 20.86 13.09
CA ALA A 82 -1.35 19.56 12.45
C ALA A 82 -2.74 18.95 12.40
N ASN A 83 -3.41 18.99 11.26
CA ASN A 83 -4.68 18.32 11.10
C ASN A 83 -4.46 16.80 10.99
N PRO A 84 -5.21 15.98 11.75
CA PRO A 84 -5.08 14.54 11.67
C PRO A 84 -5.61 14.06 10.30
N PRO A 85 -4.78 13.36 9.49
CA PRO A 85 -5.25 12.79 8.24
C PRO A 85 -6.14 11.57 8.49
N SER A 86 -6.91 11.21 7.46
CA SER A 86 -7.74 10.01 7.50
C SER A 86 -6.90 8.75 7.68
N PRO A 87 -7.34 7.77 8.48
CA PRO A 87 -6.69 6.48 8.58
C PRO A 87 -6.62 5.80 7.21
N ILE A 88 -5.51 5.14 6.93
CA ILE A 88 -5.27 4.41 5.68
C ILE A 88 -5.51 2.93 5.94
N ALA A 89 -6.44 2.32 5.21
CA ALA A 89 -6.66 0.88 5.19
C ALA A 89 -6.46 0.38 3.75
N ILE A 90 -5.57 -0.57 3.58
CA ILE A 90 -5.22 -1.16 2.29
C ILE A 90 -5.15 -2.67 2.39
N CYS A 91 -5.25 -3.34 1.26
CA CYS A 91 -5.03 -4.79 1.18
C CYS A 91 -3.56 -5.07 0.84
N GLU A 92 -3.06 -6.22 1.30
CA GLU A 92 -1.81 -6.78 0.81
C GLU A 92 -1.83 -6.86 -0.72
N THR A 93 -0.65 -6.81 -1.32
CA THR A 93 -0.51 -7.05 -2.76
C THR A 93 0.07 -8.45 -2.96
N GLN A 94 -0.62 -9.28 -3.74
CA GLN A 94 -0.16 -10.63 -4.07
C GLN A 94 1.26 -10.61 -4.63
N GLY A 95 2.12 -11.49 -4.09
CA GLY A 95 3.53 -11.58 -4.48
C GLY A 95 4.45 -10.55 -3.82
N ASN A 96 3.95 -9.55 -3.12
CA ASN A 96 4.74 -8.61 -2.34
C ASN A 96 4.78 -9.04 -0.86
N THR A 97 5.86 -8.73 -0.17
CA THR A 97 6.04 -9.03 1.26
C THR A 97 5.78 -7.86 2.17
N ASN A 98 5.62 -6.66 1.61
CA ASN A 98 5.39 -5.43 2.37
C ASN A 98 4.70 -4.35 1.51
N TYR A 99 4.08 -3.41 2.21
CA TYR A 99 3.57 -2.16 1.66
C TYR A 99 4.53 -1.02 2.00
N THR A 100 4.75 -0.09 1.06
CA THR A 100 5.57 1.10 1.29
C THR A 100 4.69 2.35 1.31
N PHE A 101 4.60 3.00 2.48
CA PHE A 101 3.98 4.32 2.61
C PHE A 101 5.00 5.41 2.28
N THR A 102 4.62 6.37 1.41
CA THR A 102 5.50 7.42 0.87
C THR A 102 4.98 8.83 1.17
N ASN A 103 4.57 9.09 2.42
CA ASN A 103 4.21 10.44 2.88
C ASN A 103 3.08 11.13 2.07
N THR A 104 2.04 10.39 1.71
CA THR A 104 0.96 10.86 0.83
C THR A 104 -0.06 11.78 1.51
N THR A 105 -0.04 11.90 2.84
CA THR A 105 -1.05 12.65 3.62
C THR A 105 -0.70 14.12 3.88
N THR A 106 0.36 14.65 3.25
CA THR A 106 0.84 16.03 3.46
C THR A 106 -0.26 17.08 3.26
N ASN A 107 -1.08 16.96 2.23
CA ASN A 107 -2.15 17.93 1.95
C ASN A 107 -3.26 17.90 2.99
N GLU A 108 -3.58 16.73 3.54
CA GLU A 108 -4.56 16.59 4.62
C GLU A 108 -4.05 17.24 5.90
N VAL A 109 -2.76 17.02 6.24
CA VAL A 109 -2.12 17.65 7.40
C VAL A 109 -2.09 19.16 7.29
N LEU A 110 -1.77 19.69 6.11
CA LEU A 110 -1.76 21.13 5.84
C LEU A 110 -3.16 21.74 5.86
N ASN A 111 -4.19 21.01 5.43
CA ASN A 111 -5.59 21.44 5.38
C ASN A 111 -5.76 22.88 4.84
N GLY A 112 -5.14 23.17 3.70
CA GLY A 112 -5.17 24.47 3.05
C GLY A 112 -4.09 25.46 3.47
N LEU A 113 -3.23 25.11 4.44
CA LEU A 113 -2.02 25.89 4.74
C LEU A 113 -1.01 25.76 3.59
N SER A 114 -0.23 26.82 3.38
CA SER A 114 0.74 26.85 2.27
C SER A 114 2.04 26.11 2.63
N ASN A 115 2.47 25.16 1.77
CA ASN A 115 3.79 24.51 1.92
C ASN A 115 4.97 25.47 1.79
N SER A 116 4.81 26.70 1.32
CA SER A 116 5.89 27.72 1.34
C SER A 116 6.15 28.21 2.77
N ASN A 117 5.15 28.21 3.63
CA ASN A 117 5.22 28.71 5.00
C ASN A 117 5.41 27.59 6.04
N TYR A 118 5.03 26.37 5.70
CA TYR A 118 5.07 25.22 6.62
C TYR A 118 5.76 24.03 5.97
N THR A 119 6.53 23.31 6.77
CA THR A 119 7.14 22.03 6.39
C THR A 119 6.45 20.89 7.13
N VAL A 120 6.02 19.85 6.39
CA VAL A 120 5.49 18.61 6.96
C VAL A 120 6.55 17.53 6.88
N THR A 121 6.84 16.89 8.00
CA THR A 121 7.85 15.85 8.12
C THR A 121 7.28 14.62 8.82
N TYR A 122 7.69 13.44 8.39
CA TYR A 122 7.17 12.15 8.86
C TYR A 122 8.22 11.40 9.68
N TYR A 123 7.75 10.59 10.63
CA TYR A 123 8.57 9.89 11.61
C TYR A 123 8.01 8.51 11.93
N ASN A 124 8.87 7.59 12.37
CA ASN A 124 8.44 6.24 12.77
C ASN A 124 7.53 6.24 14.01
N SER A 125 7.50 7.34 14.77
CA SER A 125 6.64 7.46 15.95
C SER A 125 6.23 8.90 16.21
N VAL A 126 5.16 9.09 16.99
CA VAL A 126 4.73 10.42 17.50
C VAL A 126 5.81 11.02 18.39
N SER A 127 6.55 10.22 19.16
CA SER A 127 7.65 10.67 20.00
C SER A 127 8.78 11.28 19.18
N ASP A 128 9.18 10.63 18.08
CA ASP A 128 10.19 11.17 17.17
C ASP A 128 9.71 12.44 16.49
N ALA A 129 8.43 12.51 16.11
CA ALA A 129 7.82 13.72 15.55
C ALA A 129 7.86 14.89 16.55
N THR A 130 7.61 14.62 17.84
CA THR A 130 7.66 15.63 18.90
C THR A 130 9.08 16.16 19.10
N THR A 131 10.08 15.30 19.08
CA THR A 131 11.48 15.70 19.25
C THR A 131 12.13 16.20 17.95
N GLY A 132 11.53 15.89 16.79
CA GLY A 132 12.07 16.23 15.46
C GLY A 132 13.26 15.36 15.04
N ASN A 133 13.46 14.21 15.70
CA ASN A 133 14.59 13.32 15.43
C ASN A 133 14.22 12.21 14.45
N ASN A 134 15.19 11.80 13.62
CA ASN A 134 15.06 10.65 12.71
C ASN A 134 13.87 10.74 11.73
N PRO A 135 13.78 11.81 10.93
CA PRO A 135 12.73 11.90 9.91
C PRO A 135 12.87 10.81 8.88
N ILE A 136 11.73 10.37 8.33
CA ILE A 136 11.64 9.32 7.31
C ILE A 136 11.06 9.86 6.00
N ALA A 137 11.56 9.38 4.88
CA ALA A 137 10.98 9.64 3.56
C ALA A 137 9.88 8.63 3.21
N SER A 138 9.98 7.41 3.75
CA SER A 138 9.00 6.33 3.59
C SER A 138 9.13 5.34 4.74
N ILE A 139 8.10 4.51 4.93
CA ILE A 139 8.15 3.37 5.83
C ILE A 139 7.65 2.11 5.11
N SER A 140 8.37 1.01 5.29
CA SER A 140 7.98 -0.30 4.79
C SER A 140 7.23 -1.06 5.89
N ILE A 141 5.99 -1.46 5.61
CA ILE A 141 5.09 -2.15 6.54
C ILE A 141 4.97 -3.60 6.05
N PRO A 142 5.47 -4.59 6.81
CA PRO A 142 5.34 -5.99 6.43
C PRO A 142 3.88 -6.42 6.31
N ASN A 143 3.62 -7.33 5.38
CA ASN A 143 2.33 -7.99 5.26
C ASN A 143 1.98 -8.72 6.57
N GLY A 144 0.70 -8.84 6.86
CA GLY A 144 0.20 -9.41 8.12
C GLY A 144 0.36 -8.49 9.33
N THR A 145 0.86 -7.29 9.16
CA THR A 145 0.93 -6.28 10.22
C THR A 145 -0.43 -5.63 10.37
N THR A 146 -1.01 -5.70 11.55
CA THR A 146 -2.36 -5.20 11.79
C THR A 146 -2.47 -3.68 11.65
N THR A 147 -1.59 -2.92 12.30
CA THR A 147 -1.62 -1.44 12.21
C THR A 147 -0.28 -0.85 12.62
N VAL A 148 0.17 0.15 11.87
CA VAL A 148 1.34 0.98 12.17
C VAL A 148 0.90 2.43 12.29
N THR A 149 1.45 3.15 13.28
CA THR A 149 1.23 4.59 13.46
C THR A 149 2.46 5.36 13.04
N VAL A 150 2.31 6.25 12.07
CA VAL A 150 3.35 7.17 11.59
C VAL A 150 3.13 8.52 12.23
N GLY A 151 4.15 9.05 12.92
CA GLY A 151 4.14 10.39 13.50
C GLY A 151 4.35 11.45 12.41
N ILE A 152 3.65 12.58 12.53
CA ILE A 152 3.71 13.67 11.56
C ILE A 152 3.90 14.98 12.31
N ARG A 153 4.88 15.79 11.89
CA ARG A 153 5.17 17.12 12.41
C ARG A 153 4.94 18.16 11.33
N ILE A 154 4.16 19.18 11.62
CA ILE A 154 4.08 20.40 10.85
C ILE A 154 4.88 21.50 11.57
N GLN A 155 5.71 22.23 10.87
CA GLN A 155 6.61 23.25 11.43
C GLN A 155 6.54 24.52 10.60
N ASP A 156 6.49 25.67 11.27
CA ASP A 156 6.60 26.97 10.63
C ASP A 156 8.02 27.21 10.14
N ASN A 157 8.18 27.55 8.86
CA ASN A 157 9.48 27.77 8.23
C ASN A 157 10.19 29.04 8.74
N SER A 158 9.43 30.01 9.24
CA SER A 158 9.96 31.25 9.81
C SER A 158 10.40 31.09 11.27
N ASN A 159 9.78 30.16 12.00
CA ASN A 159 10.08 29.89 13.40
C ASN A 159 10.05 28.39 13.70
N PRO A 160 11.20 27.70 13.68
CA PRO A 160 11.29 26.27 13.94
C PRO A 160 10.77 25.79 15.30
N ASN A 161 10.61 26.69 16.28
CA ASN A 161 10.02 26.37 17.57
C ASN A 161 8.49 26.32 17.54
N CYS A 162 7.87 26.86 16.49
CA CYS A 162 6.43 26.77 16.26
C CYS A 162 6.15 25.52 15.43
N PHE A 163 5.73 24.46 16.06
CA PHE A 163 5.34 23.21 15.43
C PHE A 163 4.15 22.57 16.15
N ASP A 164 3.50 21.67 15.46
CA ASP A 164 2.48 20.79 16.01
C ASP A 164 2.67 19.37 15.49
N VAL A 165 2.07 18.39 16.16
CA VAL A 165 2.27 16.98 15.89
C VAL A 165 0.94 16.25 15.80
N THR A 166 0.79 15.42 14.80
CA THR A 166 -0.31 14.49 14.62
C THR A 166 0.21 13.11 14.22
N SER A 167 -0.68 12.23 13.82
CA SER A 167 -0.30 10.91 13.31
C SER A 167 -1.29 10.37 12.30
N VAL A 168 -0.87 9.42 11.49
CA VAL A 168 -1.72 8.60 10.63
C VAL A 168 -1.58 7.13 11.02
N SER A 169 -2.71 6.44 11.11
CA SER A 169 -2.75 4.98 11.27
C SER A 169 -2.83 4.33 9.90
N ILE A 170 -1.97 3.35 9.65
CA ILE A 170 -1.92 2.59 8.40
C ILE A 170 -2.17 1.13 8.75
N THR A 171 -3.23 0.56 8.20
CA THR A 171 -3.57 -0.87 8.36
C THR A 171 -3.39 -1.58 7.03
N VAL A 172 -2.59 -2.64 7.03
CA VAL A 172 -2.43 -3.55 5.89
C VAL A 172 -3.23 -4.81 6.19
N ASN A 173 -4.34 -4.97 5.48
CA ASN A 173 -5.24 -6.11 5.65
C ASN A 173 -4.73 -7.31 4.83
N PRO A 174 -4.71 -8.53 5.40
CA PRO A 174 -4.34 -9.72 4.67
C PRO A 174 -5.29 -9.99 3.51
N LEU A 175 -4.79 -10.64 2.47
CA LEU A 175 -5.63 -11.13 1.39
C LEU A 175 -6.48 -12.31 1.88
N PRO A 176 -7.72 -12.48 1.37
CA PRO A 176 -8.49 -13.69 1.59
C PRO A 176 -7.72 -14.93 1.13
N ILE A 177 -7.92 -16.03 1.82
CA ILE A 177 -7.38 -17.31 1.37
C ILE A 177 -8.10 -17.69 0.07
N VAL A 178 -7.33 -18.15 -0.91
CA VAL A 178 -7.82 -18.72 -2.17
C VAL A 178 -7.18 -20.08 -2.35
N ASP A 179 -7.96 -21.07 -2.78
CA ASP A 179 -7.43 -22.39 -3.10
C ASP A 179 -6.64 -22.33 -4.42
N ASP A 180 -5.66 -23.23 -4.56
CA ASP A 180 -4.84 -23.36 -5.74
C ASP A 180 -4.98 -24.80 -6.29
N ILE A 181 -5.08 -24.91 -7.61
CA ILE A 181 -5.17 -26.20 -8.31
C ILE A 181 -3.93 -26.30 -9.22
N PRO A 182 -3.15 -27.39 -9.12
CA PRO A 182 -2.09 -27.63 -10.06
C PRO A 182 -2.67 -27.76 -11.46
N ASN A 183 -1.93 -27.28 -12.48
CA ASN A 183 -2.36 -27.28 -13.86
C ASN A 183 -2.77 -28.70 -14.30
N PRO A 184 -4.08 -29.00 -14.52
CA PRO A 184 -4.51 -30.34 -14.87
C PRO A 184 -4.27 -30.59 -16.35
N VAL A 185 -3.95 -31.85 -16.65
CA VAL A 185 -3.87 -32.36 -18.01
C VAL A 185 -4.76 -33.60 -18.08
N GLU A 186 -5.82 -33.52 -18.85
CA GLU A 186 -6.90 -34.51 -18.88
C GLU A 186 -7.28 -34.88 -20.30
N CYS A 187 -7.96 -36.02 -20.45
CA CYS A 187 -8.53 -36.44 -21.71
C CYS A 187 -9.95 -35.90 -21.87
N SER A 188 -10.22 -35.16 -22.94
CA SER A 188 -11.55 -34.72 -23.38
C SER A 188 -12.31 -33.77 -22.44
N GLN A 189 -12.22 -33.93 -21.13
CA GLN A 189 -12.97 -33.13 -20.16
C GLN A 189 -12.33 -33.13 -18.78
N PHE A 190 -12.59 -32.07 -18.01
CA PHE A 190 -12.15 -31.92 -16.62
C PHE A 190 -13.32 -31.56 -15.72
N SER A 191 -13.53 -32.33 -14.65
CA SER A 191 -14.52 -31.99 -13.64
C SER A 191 -13.86 -31.11 -12.56
N LEU A 192 -14.42 -29.92 -12.33
CA LEU A 192 -13.93 -28.98 -11.33
C LEU A 192 -13.98 -29.60 -9.93
N PRO A 193 -12.82 -29.73 -9.24
CA PRO A 193 -12.76 -30.35 -7.94
C PRO A 193 -13.46 -29.51 -6.86
N PHE A 194 -13.61 -30.09 -5.68
CA PHE A 194 -14.06 -29.36 -4.50
C PHE A 194 -12.98 -28.37 -4.05
N ILE A 195 -13.39 -27.13 -3.81
CA ILE A 195 -12.57 -26.08 -3.19
C ILE A 195 -13.31 -25.53 -1.96
N VAL A 196 -12.55 -25.09 -0.96
CA VAL A 196 -13.07 -24.47 0.27
C VAL A 196 -13.13 -22.97 0.13
N ASN A 197 -12.10 -22.40 -0.50
CA ASN A 197 -11.88 -20.96 -0.55
C ASN A 197 -11.86 -20.46 -1.99
N GLY A 198 -12.88 -19.71 -2.36
CA GLY A 198 -13.03 -19.11 -3.67
C GLY A 198 -14.17 -19.66 -4.49
N THR A 199 -14.27 -19.17 -5.71
CA THR A 199 -15.29 -19.54 -6.71
C THR A 199 -14.62 -19.55 -8.09
N TYR A 200 -15.00 -20.50 -8.93
CA TYR A 200 -14.43 -20.66 -10.27
C TYR A 200 -14.98 -19.67 -11.27
N TYR A 201 -14.11 -19.14 -12.11
CA TYR A 201 -14.44 -18.18 -13.17
C TYR A 201 -13.65 -18.42 -14.45
N LEU A 202 -14.23 -17.99 -15.59
CA LEU A 202 -13.59 -18.04 -16.90
C LEU A 202 -12.55 -16.93 -17.08
N LEU A 203 -12.84 -15.73 -16.54
CA LEU A 203 -12.00 -14.55 -16.68
C LEU A 203 -11.49 -14.09 -15.31
N PRO A 204 -10.35 -13.36 -15.23
CA PRO A 204 -9.85 -12.83 -13.97
C PRO A 204 -10.79 -11.74 -13.41
N GLY A 205 -10.68 -11.46 -12.09
CA GLY A 205 -11.37 -10.35 -11.42
C GLY A 205 -12.74 -10.68 -10.84
N GLY A 206 -13.12 -11.95 -10.79
CA GLY A 206 -14.35 -12.40 -10.10
C GLY A 206 -15.65 -11.97 -10.78
N SER A 207 -16.76 -11.96 -10.02
CA SER A 207 -18.12 -11.81 -10.56
C SER A 207 -18.43 -10.48 -11.23
N THR A 208 -17.62 -9.45 -11.00
CA THR A 208 -17.86 -8.09 -11.55
C THR A 208 -17.27 -7.88 -12.93
N THR A 209 -16.47 -8.82 -13.44
CA THR A 209 -15.82 -8.71 -14.75
C THR A 209 -16.87 -8.84 -15.88
N PRO A 210 -16.93 -7.92 -16.84
CA PRO A 210 -17.83 -8.03 -17.99
C PRO A 210 -17.57 -9.30 -18.81
N GLY A 211 -18.65 -10.03 -19.14
CA GLY A 211 -18.56 -11.27 -19.89
C GLY A 211 -18.12 -12.49 -19.06
N GLN A 212 -18.10 -12.36 -17.74
CA GLN A 212 -17.72 -13.42 -16.83
C GLN A 212 -18.67 -14.60 -16.87
N ILE A 213 -18.11 -15.80 -16.82
CA ILE A 213 -18.85 -17.05 -16.58
C ILE A 213 -18.36 -17.62 -15.25
N GLN A 214 -19.29 -17.87 -14.35
CA GLN A 214 -19.04 -18.56 -13.09
C GLN A 214 -19.31 -20.05 -13.27
N PHE A 215 -18.48 -20.89 -12.66
CA PHE A 215 -18.66 -22.34 -12.63
C PHE A 215 -18.87 -22.81 -11.19
N ASN A 216 -19.54 -23.95 -11.07
CA ASN A 216 -19.75 -24.62 -9.80
C ASN A 216 -18.79 -25.80 -9.63
N ILE A 217 -18.62 -26.22 -8.39
CA ILE A 217 -17.92 -27.47 -8.08
C ILE A 217 -18.63 -28.62 -8.78
N GLY A 218 -17.86 -29.45 -9.49
CA GLY A 218 -18.39 -30.58 -10.26
C GLY A 218 -18.80 -30.21 -11.69
N ASP A 219 -18.82 -28.96 -12.09
CA ASP A 219 -19.03 -28.58 -13.50
C ASP A 219 -17.94 -29.20 -14.37
N ILE A 220 -18.31 -29.58 -15.59
CA ILE A 220 -17.41 -30.22 -16.53
C ILE A 220 -16.92 -29.18 -17.54
N LEU A 221 -15.62 -28.99 -17.59
CA LEU A 221 -14.94 -28.17 -18.59
C LEU A 221 -14.57 -29.04 -19.78
N VAL A 222 -14.94 -28.60 -20.97
CA VAL A 222 -14.65 -29.27 -22.25
C VAL A 222 -13.70 -28.48 -23.16
N ASP A 223 -13.31 -27.29 -22.71
CA ASP A 223 -12.36 -26.43 -23.38
C ASP A 223 -11.09 -26.25 -22.54
N GLY A 224 -9.92 -26.44 -23.13
CA GLY A 224 -8.64 -26.14 -22.51
C GLY A 224 -8.44 -24.64 -22.41
N GLY A 225 -7.65 -24.20 -21.43
CA GLY A 225 -7.35 -22.78 -21.24
C GLY A 225 -7.09 -22.41 -19.80
N ILE A 226 -6.98 -21.10 -19.52
CA ILE A 226 -6.75 -20.58 -18.19
C ILE A 226 -8.11 -20.34 -17.52
N TYR A 227 -8.26 -20.87 -16.32
CA TYR A 227 -9.39 -20.65 -15.43
C TYR A 227 -8.92 -20.04 -14.13
N TYR A 228 -9.81 -19.34 -13.43
CA TYR A 228 -9.50 -18.56 -12.25
C TYR A 228 -10.30 -19.01 -11.05
N ILE A 229 -9.71 -18.95 -9.87
CA ILE A 229 -10.38 -19.10 -8.58
C ILE A 229 -10.28 -17.78 -7.87
N PHE A 230 -11.41 -17.14 -7.59
CA PHE A 230 -11.47 -15.81 -6.99
C PHE A 230 -12.11 -15.89 -5.60
N ALA A 231 -11.46 -15.24 -4.63
CA ALA A 231 -11.92 -15.14 -3.25
C ALA A 231 -12.12 -13.67 -2.85
N GLY A 232 -13.24 -13.37 -2.23
CA GLY A 232 -13.59 -12.03 -1.75
C GLY A 232 -14.69 -11.34 -2.56
N PRO A 233 -14.95 -10.03 -2.32
CA PRO A 233 -14.29 -9.24 -1.30
C PRO A 233 -14.61 -9.73 0.13
N ASP A 234 -13.62 -9.65 1.04
CA ASP A 234 -13.82 -9.89 2.46
C ASP A 234 -14.45 -8.66 3.16
N ALA A 235 -14.52 -8.69 4.50
CA ALA A 235 -15.08 -7.58 5.28
C ALA A 235 -14.29 -6.25 5.14
N ASN A 236 -13.02 -6.31 4.72
CA ASN A 236 -12.15 -5.16 4.48
C ASN A 236 -12.15 -4.73 3.00
N GLY A 237 -12.89 -5.42 2.14
CA GLY A 237 -12.91 -5.21 0.70
C GLY A 237 -11.74 -5.86 -0.04
N CYS A 238 -10.92 -6.68 0.62
CA CYS A 238 -9.78 -7.34 0.00
C CYS A 238 -10.21 -8.55 -0.83
N THR A 239 -9.54 -8.75 -1.96
CA THR A 239 -9.77 -9.86 -2.88
C THR A 239 -8.47 -10.58 -3.18
N ASN A 240 -8.54 -11.86 -3.52
CA ASN A 240 -7.41 -12.66 -3.95
C ASN A 240 -7.81 -13.59 -5.09
N GLU A 241 -6.84 -13.98 -5.91
CA GLU A 241 -7.09 -14.81 -7.09
C GLU A 241 -5.93 -15.77 -7.31
N SER A 242 -6.25 -17.02 -7.65
CA SER A 242 -5.33 -17.99 -8.24
C SER A 242 -5.82 -18.38 -9.63
N SER A 243 -4.99 -19.06 -10.41
CA SER A 243 -5.34 -19.54 -11.74
C SER A 243 -4.67 -20.88 -12.03
N PHE A 244 -5.34 -21.69 -12.82
CA PHE A 244 -4.78 -22.91 -13.35
C PHE A 244 -4.96 -22.97 -14.87
N ASN A 245 -4.01 -23.62 -15.54
CA ASN A 245 -4.10 -23.88 -16.98
C ASN A 245 -4.52 -25.31 -17.22
N LEU A 246 -5.76 -25.50 -17.73
CA LEU A 246 -6.29 -26.78 -18.12
C LEU A 246 -5.79 -27.14 -19.52
N THR A 247 -5.12 -28.26 -19.63
CA THR A 247 -4.77 -28.85 -20.92
C THR A 247 -5.68 -30.06 -21.17
N LEU A 248 -6.49 -29.96 -22.21
CA LEU A 248 -7.27 -31.12 -22.69
C LEU A 248 -6.59 -31.74 -23.89
N ILE A 249 -6.43 -33.06 -23.84
CA ILE A 249 -5.94 -33.84 -24.98
C ILE A 249 -7.16 -34.31 -25.74
N ASP A 250 -7.28 -33.88 -26.99
CA ASP A 250 -8.33 -34.36 -27.87
C ASP A 250 -8.06 -35.82 -28.20
N GLU A 251 -8.96 -36.73 -27.76
CA GLU A 251 -8.90 -38.17 -28.11
C GLU A 251 -9.24 -38.45 -29.56
N TYR A 252 -9.72 -37.42 -30.29
CA TYR A 252 -10.15 -37.60 -31.66
C TYR A 252 -8.96 -37.63 -32.60
N VAL A 253 -8.49 -38.82 -32.98
CA VAL A 253 -7.64 -39.04 -34.16
C VAL A 253 -8.56 -39.24 -35.36
N PRO A 254 -8.66 -38.26 -36.26
CA PRO A 254 -9.56 -38.38 -37.38
C PRO A 254 -9.17 -39.57 -38.26
N ARG A 255 -10.17 -40.28 -38.78
CA ARG A 255 -9.93 -41.23 -39.90
C ARG A 255 -9.30 -40.47 -41.04
N LEU A 256 -8.05 -40.84 -41.37
CA LEU A 256 -7.28 -40.16 -42.40
C LEU A 256 -7.33 -41.00 -43.67
N ASP A 257 -8.12 -40.56 -44.66
CA ASP A 257 -8.15 -41.17 -46.00
C ASP A 257 -7.09 -40.51 -46.87
N HIS A 258 -6.11 -41.29 -47.30
CA HIS A 258 -5.00 -40.82 -48.15
C HIS A 258 -4.93 -41.63 -49.45
N CYS A 259 -4.62 -40.94 -50.56
CA CYS A 259 -4.40 -41.58 -51.84
C CYS A 259 -2.97 -42.07 -51.94
N GLY A 260 -2.78 -43.37 -51.97
CA GLY A 260 -1.50 -44.02 -52.30
C GLY A 260 -0.46 -44.05 -51.18
N ARG A 261 -0.43 -43.06 -50.29
CA ARG A 261 0.58 -42.96 -49.23
C ARG A 261 0.02 -42.29 -48.01
N PHE A 262 0.27 -42.86 -46.84
CA PHE A 262 0.01 -42.27 -45.55
C PHE A 262 1.30 -42.22 -44.73
N VAL A 263 1.54 -41.09 -44.08
CA VAL A 263 2.68 -40.91 -43.16
C VAL A 263 2.10 -40.69 -41.76
N VAL A 264 2.54 -41.49 -40.80
CA VAL A 264 2.07 -41.37 -39.39
C VAL A 264 2.41 -39.98 -38.84
N PRO A 265 1.39 -39.19 -38.49
CA PRO A 265 1.58 -37.84 -37.97
C PRO A 265 2.15 -37.84 -36.57
N SER A 266 2.56 -36.66 -36.05
CA SER A 266 2.84 -36.48 -34.66
C SER A 266 1.56 -36.74 -33.83
N PRO A 267 1.69 -37.34 -32.62
CA PRO A 267 0.57 -37.49 -31.72
C PRO A 267 -0.09 -36.16 -31.38
N PRO A 268 -1.36 -36.12 -31.03
CA PRO A 268 -2.04 -34.92 -30.57
C PRO A 268 -1.23 -34.26 -29.43
N GLN A 269 -1.00 -32.95 -29.55
CA GLN A 269 -0.19 -32.15 -28.64
C GLN A 269 1.23 -32.70 -28.33
N GLY A 270 1.74 -33.64 -29.13
CA GLY A 270 3.05 -34.26 -28.90
C GLY A 270 3.08 -35.29 -27.77
N ILE A 271 1.92 -35.70 -27.24
CA ILE A 271 1.82 -36.62 -26.11
C ILE A 271 1.31 -37.98 -26.59
N GLY A 272 1.86 -39.06 -26.03
CA GLY A 272 1.47 -40.42 -26.40
C GLY A 272 2.18 -40.99 -27.62
N ASN A 273 1.74 -42.17 -28.04
CA ASN A 273 2.29 -42.92 -29.19
C ASN A 273 1.18 -43.67 -29.92
N PHE A 274 1.45 -44.00 -31.19
CA PHE A 274 0.63 -44.92 -31.95
C PHE A 274 1.14 -46.34 -31.81
N TYR A 275 0.24 -47.32 -31.75
CA TYR A 275 0.50 -48.75 -31.60
C TYR A 275 -0.22 -49.58 -32.65
N THR A 276 0.36 -50.74 -32.95
CA THR A 276 -0.27 -51.72 -33.91
C THR A 276 -1.43 -52.48 -33.30
N GLN A 277 -1.61 -52.50 -31.99
CA GLN A 277 -2.66 -53.16 -31.25
C GLN A 277 -3.13 -52.30 -30.07
N PRO A 278 -4.37 -52.48 -29.55
CA PRO A 278 -4.84 -51.74 -28.38
C PRO A 278 -4.08 -52.12 -27.11
N GLY A 279 -4.16 -51.21 -26.09
CA GLY A 279 -3.59 -51.41 -24.75
C GLY A 279 -2.28 -50.72 -24.48
N GLY A 280 -1.78 -49.87 -25.38
CA GLY A 280 -0.58 -49.05 -25.19
C GLY A 280 0.66 -49.84 -24.77
N PRO A 281 1.48 -49.30 -23.83
CA PRO A 281 2.72 -49.95 -23.37
C PRO A 281 2.50 -51.31 -22.70
N SER A 282 1.31 -51.50 -22.12
CA SER A 282 0.92 -52.75 -21.43
C SER A 282 0.27 -53.79 -22.39
N GLY A 283 -0.01 -53.38 -23.59
CA GLY A 283 -0.62 -54.25 -24.63
C GLY A 283 0.42 -55.08 -25.41
N THR A 284 -0.08 -55.81 -26.40
CA THR A 284 0.76 -56.62 -27.31
C THR A 284 1.21 -55.86 -28.56
N GLY A 285 0.77 -54.60 -28.67
CA GLY A 285 1.09 -53.75 -29.82
C GLY A 285 2.51 -53.22 -29.79
N VAL A 286 3.09 -53.00 -30.99
CA VAL A 286 4.39 -52.38 -31.15
C VAL A 286 4.16 -50.89 -31.43
N VAL A 287 5.01 -50.04 -30.86
CA VAL A 287 4.99 -48.60 -31.15
C VAL A 287 5.26 -48.35 -32.62
N VAL A 288 4.40 -47.54 -33.26
CA VAL A 288 4.57 -47.07 -34.63
C VAL A 288 5.22 -45.68 -34.59
N PRO A 289 6.47 -45.53 -35.03
CA PRO A 289 7.15 -44.23 -34.99
C PRO A 289 6.46 -43.18 -35.86
N VAL A 290 6.50 -41.94 -35.42
CA VAL A 290 6.12 -40.77 -36.22
C VAL A 290 6.94 -40.78 -37.51
N GLY A 291 6.32 -40.47 -38.64
CA GLY A 291 6.97 -40.51 -39.96
C GLY A 291 7.02 -41.90 -40.62
N THR A 292 6.48 -42.96 -39.94
CA THR A 292 6.31 -44.27 -40.59
C THR A 292 5.42 -44.13 -41.80
N GLU A 293 5.86 -44.69 -42.95
CA GLU A 293 5.12 -44.61 -44.21
C GLU A 293 4.37 -45.89 -44.48
N TYR A 294 3.07 -45.77 -44.79
CA TYR A 294 2.23 -46.81 -45.32
C TYR A 294 1.95 -46.53 -46.79
N LEU A 295 2.41 -47.42 -47.67
CA LEU A 295 2.27 -47.28 -49.11
C LEU A 295 1.23 -48.28 -49.63
N ASN A 296 0.28 -47.81 -50.37
CA ASN A 296 -0.60 -48.69 -51.15
C ASN A 296 0.03 -48.99 -52.51
N THR A 297 0.60 -50.15 -52.65
CA THR A 297 1.19 -50.64 -53.88
C THR A 297 0.24 -51.55 -54.74
N THR A 298 -1.00 -51.68 -54.22
CA THR A 298 -2.01 -52.51 -54.87
C THR A 298 -3.08 -51.68 -55.56
N ALA A 299 -3.82 -52.27 -56.57
CA ALA A 299 -4.93 -51.57 -57.23
C ALA A 299 -6.20 -51.45 -56.35
N THR A 300 -6.19 -52.01 -55.17
CA THR A 300 -7.34 -52.03 -54.24
C THR A 300 -6.98 -51.23 -52.96
N SER A 301 -7.98 -50.58 -52.38
CA SER A 301 -7.79 -49.91 -51.05
C SER A 301 -7.43 -50.95 -49.98
N PHE A 302 -6.54 -50.54 -49.06
CA PHE A 302 -6.32 -51.27 -47.84
C PHE A 302 -6.56 -50.35 -46.65
N THR A 303 -6.88 -50.92 -45.51
CA THR A 303 -7.11 -50.23 -44.27
C THR A 303 -6.13 -50.78 -43.23
N GLU A 304 -5.40 -49.88 -42.58
CA GLU A 304 -4.58 -50.20 -41.42
C GLU A 304 -5.20 -49.50 -40.20
N THR A 305 -5.30 -50.18 -39.08
CA THR A 305 -5.80 -49.56 -37.82
C THR A 305 -4.63 -49.35 -36.90
N LEU A 306 -4.40 -48.09 -36.58
CA LEU A 306 -3.46 -47.73 -35.54
C LEU A 306 -4.21 -47.30 -34.26
N TYR A 307 -3.67 -47.67 -33.11
CA TYR A 307 -4.24 -47.32 -31.81
C TYR A 307 -3.41 -46.25 -31.18
N TYR A 308 -4.03 -45.09 -30.93
CA TYR A 308 -3.40 -44.03 -30.14
C TYR A 308 -3.52 -44.32 -28.66
N TYR A 309 -2.40 -44.19 -27.93
CA TYR A 309 -2.35 -44.31 -26.47
C TYR A 309 -1.55 -43.15 -25.92
N ALA A 310 -2.17 -42.44 -24.96
CA ALA A 310 -1.53 -41.42 -24.17
C ALA A 310 -1.80 -41.71 -22.69
N GLU A 311 -0.79 -41.51 -21.85
CA GLU A 311 -0.90 -41.60 -20.40
C GLU A 311 -0.32 -40.33 -19.80
N ILE A 312 -1.10 -39.66 -18.96
CA ILE A 312 -0.73 -38.41 -18.32
C ILE A 312 -0.95 -38.57 -16.84
N ASN A 313 0.14 -38.45 -16.05
CA ASN A 313 0.11 -38.57 -14.58
C ASN A 313 -0.52 -39.88 -14.07
N GLY A 314 -0.50 -40.95 -14.86
CA GLY A 314 -1.04 -42.25 -14.48
C GLY A 314 -2.53 -42.43 -14.73
N VAL A 315 -3.14 -41.58 -15.56
CA VAL A 315 -4.52 -41.66 -16.02
C VAL A 315 -4.58 -41.91 -17.52
#